data_14e383837957a8c6b54516dadd64d6bc
#
_entry.id   14e383837957a8c6b54516dadd64d6bc
#
_cell.length_a   1.000
_cell.length_b   1.000
_cell.length_c   1.000
_cell.angle_alpha   90.00
_cell.angle_beta   90.00
_cell.angle_gamma   90.00
#
_symmetry.space_group_name_H-M   'P 1'
#
loop_
_entity.id
_entity.type
_entity.pdbx_description
1 polymer ?
#
loop_
_entity_poly.entity_id
_entity_poly.type
_entity_poly.pdbx_seq_one_letter_code
_entity_poly.pdbx_strand_id
1 'polypeptide(L)'
;ITSTTQTARIRNSLIYRYATGYGSTYAVSDPNSIASYGLFERSFDSNIKTLTDITDIANRELNLRRVPKGSLGAITFRLDNPDMPSAMLDSLIGVYFGQPMLISNLPSNLLGGTFDGFVENVALRATPSFVDITLYITATEFSLSTTQWDTIIPSSLAWTGVNGTLIWNNATGALT
;
A
#
# COMPACT_ATOMS: atom_id res chain seq x y z
N ILE A 1 6.04 7.40 -17.94
CA ILE A 1 5.42 6.54 -16.91
C ILE A 1 6.24 5.27 -16.85
N THR A 2 6.92 5.03 -15.75
CA THR A 2 7.67 3.79 -15.54
C THR A 2 6.84 2.91 -14.61
N SER A 3 6.21 1.86 -15.16
CA SER A 3 5.55 0.84 -14.36
C SER A 3 6.46 -0.38 -14.28
N THR A 4 6.58 -0.97 -13.10
CA THR A 4 7.31 -2.21 -12.90
C THR A 4 6.43 -3.19 -12.13
N THR A 5 6.26 -4.39 -12.68
CA THR A 5 5.76 -5.52 -11.89
C THR A 5 6.94 -6.04 -11.08
N GLN A 6 6.97 -5.76 -9.79
CA GLN A 6 8.10 -6.15 -8.95
C GLN A 6 7.88 -7.56 -8.38
N THR A 7 8.35 -8.58 -9.07
CA THR A 7 8.49 -9.94 -8.52
C THR A 7 9.43 -9.98 -7.32
N ALA A 8 10.38 -9.06 -7.23
CA ALA A 8 11.32 -8.95 -6.10
C ALA A 8 10.64 -8.64 -4.74
N ARG A 9 9.36 -8.26 -4.74
CA ARG A 9 8.59 -8.01 -3.51
C ARG A 9 7.71 -9.17 -3.10
N ILE A 10 7.66 -10.25 -3.87
CA ILE A 10 6.91 -11.46 -3.51
C ILE A 10 7.55 -12.08 -2.27
N ARG A 11 6.70 -12.49 -1.34
CA ARG A 11 7.04 -13.31 -0.17
C ARG A 11 5.91 -14.30 0.00
N ASN A 12 6.15 -15.54 -0.37
CA ASN A 12 5.15 -16.59 -0.33
C ASN A 12 5.49 -17.71 0.66
N SER A 13 6.61 -17.58 1.34
CA SER A 13 7.02 -18.41 2.49
C SER A 13 7.66 -17.51 3.55
N LEU A 14 7.12 -17.52 4.76
CA LEU A 14 7.57 -16.67 5.86
C LEU A 14 7.92 -17.55 7.05
N ILE A 15 9.07 -17.27 7.65
CA ILE A 15 9.54 -17.93 8.89
C ILE A 15 9.76 -16.85 9.94
N TYR A 16 9.04 -16.91 11.04
CA TYR A 16 9.20 -16.03 12.19
C TYR A 16 9.86 -16.77 13.33
N ARG A 17 10.98 -16.25 13.82
CA ARG A 17 11.59 -16.65 15.09
C ARG A 17 11.11 -15.68 16.15
N TYR A 18 10.50 -16.19 17.21
CA TYR A 18 9.81 -15.40 18.22
C TYR A 18 10.03 -15.92 19.62
N ALA A 19 9.43 -15.31 20.61
CA ALA A 19 9.64 -15.52 22.05
C ALA A 19 11.03 -15.05 22.55
N THR A 20 11.20 -15.11 23.86
CA THR A 20 12.43 -14.67 24.49
C THR A 20 13.59 -15.53 24.03
N GLY A 21 14.64 -14.91 23.46
CA GLY A 21 15.80 -15.61 22.92
C GLY A 21 15.56 -16.34 21.61
N TYR A 22 14.46 -16.03 20.89
CA TYR A 22 14.08 -16.67 19.62
C TYR A 22 13.92 -18.18 19.71
N GLY A 23 13.47 -18.67 20.87
CA GLY A 23 13.34 -20.11 21.17
C GLY A 23 12.20 -20.81 20.44
N SER A 24 11.32 -20.07 19.77
CA SER A 24 10.17 -20.60 19.03
C SER A 24 10.18 -20.15 17.58
N THR A 25 9.67 -21.01 16.69
CA THR A 25 9.58 -20.74 15.27
C THR A 25 8.14 -20.96 14.78
N TYR A 26 7.64 -20.05 13.96
CA TYR A 26 6.39 -20.20 13.23
C TYR A 26 6.65 -20.03 11.73
N ALA A 27 6.16 -20.95 10.91
CA ALA A 27 6.28 -20.91 9.46
C ALA A 27 4.91 -20.94 8.81
N VAL A 28 4.73 -20.12 7.78
CA VAL A 28 3.52 -20.07 6.96
C VAL A 28 3.88 -19.85 5.50
N SER A 29 3.16 -20.50 4.58
CA SER A 29 3.39 -20.37 3.14
C SER A 29 2.08 -20.45 2.36
N ASP A 30 2.11 -19.93 1.12
CA ASP A 30 1.03 -20.05 0.15
C ASP A 30 1.47 -20.99 -0.98
N PRO A 31 0.96 -22.26 -1.00
CA PRO A 31 1.33 -23.24 -2.02
C PRO A 31 0.96 -22.82 -3.44
N ASN A 32 -0.17 -22.08 -3.62
CA ASN A 32 -0.62 -21.63 -4.93
C ASN A 32 0.31 -20.56 -5.50
N SER A 33 0.74 -19.64 -4.64
CA SER A 33 1.73 -18.64 -5.02
C SER A 33 3.08 -19.28 -5.36
N ILE A 34 3.52 -20.26 -4.56
CA ILE A 34 4.77 -20.97 -4.81
C ILE A 34 4.71 -21.73 -6.16
N ALA A 35 3.60 -22.38 -6.47
CA ALA A 35 3.41 -23.07 -7.73
C ALA A 35 3.43 -22.12 -8.93
N SER A 36 2.88 -20.90 -8.76
CA SER A 36 2.76 -19.93 -9.85
C SER A 36 4.03 -19.10 -10.09
N TYR A 37 4.77 -18.77 -9.03
CA TYR A 37 5.86 -17.77 -9.09
C TYR A 37 7.21 -18.31 -8.60
N GLY A 38 7.26 -19.52 -8.04
CA GLY A 38 8.43 -20.06 -7.36
C GLY A 38 8.47 -19.70 -5.87
N LEU A 39 9.43 -20.28 -5.15
CA LEU A 39 9.60 -20.07 -3.73
C LEU A 39 10.34 -18.75 -3.44
N PHE A 40 9.70 -17.84 -2.73
CA PHE A 40 10.28 -16.61 -2.20
C PHE A 40 10.15 -16.61 -0.67
N GLU A 41 11.17 -17.15 -0.01
CA GLU A 41 11.19 -17.27 1.44
C GLU A 41 11.82 -16.05 2.11
N ARG A 42 11.27 -15.65 3.24
CA ARG A 42 11.82 -14.61 4.10
C ARG A 42 11.74 -15.02 5.58
N SER A 43 12.86 -14.88 6.28
CA SER A 43 12.91 -15.09 7.74
C SER A 43 12.94 -13.75 8.47
N PHE A 44 12.25 -13.69 9.62
CA PHE A 44 12.16 -12.52 10.49
C PHE A 44 12.44 -12.93 11.94
N ASP A 45 13.18 -12.10 12.62
CA ASP A 45 13.36 -12.18 14.07
C ASP A 45 12.40 -11.19 14.74
N SER A 46 11.64 -11.65 15.71
CA SER A 46 10.61 -10.85 16.38
C SER A 46 10.68 -10.99 17.89
N ASN A 47 10.50 -9.89 18.60
CA ASN A 47 10.39 -9.85 20.05
C ASN A 47 8.98 -10.16 20.57
N ILE A 48 8.06 -10.58 19.69
CA ILE A 48 6.71 -10.98 20.05
C ILE A 48 6.78 -12.27 20.86
N LYS A 49 5.96 -12.33 21.92
CA LYS A 49 6.05 -13.43 22.89
C LYS A 49 5.03 -14.54 22.64
N THR A 50 3.92 -14.24 21.97
CA THR A 50 2.79 -15.16 21.81
C THR A 50 2.70 -15.72 20.39
N LEU A 51 2.27 -17.00 20.29
CA LEU A 51 2.02 -17.63 18.99
C LEU A 51 0.87 -16.95 18.24
N THR A 52 -0.16 -16.55 18.95
CA THR A 52 -1.35 -15.90 18.34
C THR A 52 -0.96 -14.64 17.58
N ASP A 53 -0.24 -13.74 18.23
CA ASP A 53 0.17 -12.46 17.61
C ASP A 53 1.09 -12.69 16.39
N ILE A 54 2.01 -13.67 16.49
CA ILE A 54 2.88 -14.03 15.35
C ILE A 54 2.08 -14.61 14.21
N THR A 55 1.08 -15.44 14.47
CA THR A 55 0.21 -16.03 13.44
C THR A 55 -0.52 -14.94 12.67
N ASP A 56 -1.09 -13.97 13.38
CA ASP A 56 -1.83 -12.86 12.76
C ASP A 56 -0.93 -11.98 11.89
N ILE A 57 0.24 -11.62 12.39
CA ILE A 57 1.22 -10.82 11.66
C ILE A 57 1.72 -11.57 10.43
N ALA A 58 2.08 -12.84 10.57
CA ALA A 58 2.59 -13.66 9.48
C ALA A 58 1.55 -13.85 8.36
N ASN A 59 0.30 -14.15 8.73
CA ASN A 59 -0.79 -14.30 7.77
C ASN A 59 -1.09 -12.99 7.05
N ARG A 60 -1.06 -11.86 7.77
CA ARG A 60 -1.22 -10.53 7.16
C ARG A 60 -0.12 -10.22 6.17
N GLU A 61 1.15 -10.39 6.54
CA GLU A 61 2.30 -10.15 5.65
C GLU A 61 2.26 -11.09 4.44
N LEU A 62 1.90 -12.36 4.63
CA LEU A 62 1.74 -13.32 3.54
C LEU A 62 0.65 -12.86 2.56
N ASN A 63 -0.52 -12.50 3.05
CA ASN A 63 -1.63 -12.04 2.21
C ASN A 63 -1.29 -10.78 1.42
N LEU A 64 -0.50 -9.88 2.00
CA LEU A 64 -0.05 -8.67 1.33
C LEU A 64 0.94 -8.95 0.19
N ARG A 65 1.78 -10.00 0.31
CA ARG A 65 2.95 -10.18 -0.54
C ARG A 65 3.00 -11.47 -1.33
N ARG A 66 2.03 -12.38 -1.16
CA ARG A 66 2.02 -13.67 -1.86
C ARG A 66 1.85 -13.56 -3.38
N VAL A 67 1.30 -12.45 -3.87
CA VAL A 67 1.06 -12.21 -5.30
C VAL A 67 1.87 -10.99 -5.74
N PRO A 68 2.49 -11.02 -6.93
CA PRO A 68 3.16 -9.85 -7.47
C PRO A 68 2.14 -8.74 -7.69
N LYS A 69 2.46 -7.56 -7.21
CA LYS A 69 1.63 -6.37 -7.37
C LYS A 69 2.31 -5.39 -8.31
N GLY A 70 1.53 -4.78 -9.18
CA GLY A 70 2.02 -3.70 -9.99
C GLY A 70 2.34 -2.49 -9.13
N SER A 71 3.41 -1.78 -9.45
CA SER A 71 3.71 -0.51 -8.79
C SER A 71 4.01 0.56 -9.84
N LEU A 72 3.49 1.75 -9.60
CA LEU A 72 3.92 2.96 -10.26
C LEU A 72 4.95 3.62 -9.32
N GLY A 73 6.22 3.66 -9.74
CA GLY A 73 7.26 4.22 -8.88
C GLY A 73 7.23 5.74 -8.84
N ALA A 74 7.05 6.38 -10.00
CA ALA A 74 6.95 7.81 -10.12
C ALA A 74 6.19 8.21 -11.39
N ILE A 75 5.47 9.32 -11.32
CA ILE A 75 4.82 9.95 -12.47
C ILE A 75 5.27 11.41 -12.53
N THR A 76 5.74 11.82 -13.70
CA THR A 76 6.11 13.20 -13.96
C THR A 76 5.08 13.86 -14.85
N PHE A 77 4.59 15.01 -14.43
CA PHE A 77 3.71 15.87 -15.20
C PHE A 77 4.45 17.16 -15.56
N ARG A 78 4.30 17.58 -16.80
CA ARG A 78 4.80 18.87 -17.26
C ARG A 78 3.73 19.93 -17.06
N LEU A 79 3.96 20.87 -16.14
CA LEU A 79 2.96 21.87 -15.74
C LEU A 79 2.77 22.99 -16.78
N ASP A 80 3.76 23.22 -17.63
CA ASP A 80 3.71 24.18 -18.75
C ASP A 80 3.11 23.60 -20.04
N ASN A 81 2.55 22.39 -20.00
CA ASN A 81 1.86 21.80 -21.15
C ASN A 81 0.55 22.57 -21.42
N PRO A 82 0.39 23.19 -22.59
CA PRO A 82 -0.81 23.96 -22.92
C PRO A 82 -2.09 23.12 -23.02
N ASP A 83 -1.96 21.80 -23.21
CA ASP A 83 -3.08 20.87 -23.26
C ASP A 83 -3.54 20.41 -21.88
N MET A 84 -2.87 20.83 -20.80
CA MET A 84 -3.24 20.46 -19.45
C MET A 84 -4.45 21.28 -18.98
N PRO A 85 -5.55 20.62 -18.54
CA PRO A 85 -6.69 21.34 -17.97
C PRO A 85 -6.29 22.11 -16.70
N SER A 86 -6.79 23.33 -16.53
CA SER A 86 -6.48 24.18 -15.37
C SER A 86 -6.84 23.49 -14.04
N ALA A 87 -7.96 22.77 -13.99
CA ALA A 87 -8.35 22.01 -12.80
C ALA A 87 -7.33 20.91 -12.42
N MET A 88 -6.68 20.30 -13.42
CA MET A 88 -5.62 19.33 -13.17
C MET A 88 -4.34 20.00 -12.68
N LEU A 89 -4.01 21.17 -13.23
CA LEU A 89 -2.88 21.97 -12.79
C LEU A 89 -3.04 22.39 -11.33
N ASP A 90 -4.21 22.93 -10.95
CA ASP A 90 -4.51 23.31 -9.57
C ASP A 90 -4.41 22.11 -8.62
N SER A 91 -4.92 20.96 -9.04
CA SER A 91 -4.83 19.72 -8.25
C SER A 91 -3.39 19.25 -8.05
N LEU A 92 -2.53 19.36 -9.08
CA LEU A 92 -1.13 18.97 -9.02
C LEU A 92 -0.30 19.92 -8.14
N ILE A 93 -0.59 21.22 -8.18
CA ILE A 93 0.08 22.21 -7.33
C ILE A 93 -0.33 22.05 -5.87
N GLY A 94 -1.57 21.65 -5.62
CA GLY A 94 -2.12 21.42 -4.28
C GLY A 94 -1.79 20.05 -3.67
N VAL A 95 -1.03 19.18 -4.35
CA VAL A 95 -0.71 17.84 -3.86
C VAL A 95 0.16 17.90 -2.60
N TYR A 96 -0.20 17.11 -1.61
CA TYR A 96 0.55 16.99 -0.35
C TYR A 96 0.91 15.52 -0.03
N PHE A 97 1.87 15.36 0.86
CA PHE A 97 2.32 14.05 1.34
C PHE A 97 1.18 13.28 2.02
N GLY A 98 1.03 12.00 1.66
CA GLY A 98 -0.02 11.14 2.19
C GLY A 98 -1.38 11.28 1.49
N GLN A 99 -1.50 12.17 0.51
CA GLN A 99 -2.75 12.33 -0.24
C GLN A 99 -3.10 11.05 -1.01
N PRO A 100 -4.33 10.52 -0.88
CA PRO A 100 -4.81 9.44 -1.72
C PRO A 100 -4.95 9.91 -3.17
N MET A 101 -4.56 9.06 -4.11
CA MET A 101 -4.59 9.36 -5.53
C MET A 101 -5.09 8.16 -6.32
N LEU A 102 -6.10 8.39 -7.15
CA LEU A 102 -6.57 7.45 -8.14
C LEU A 102 -6.11 7.90 -9.53
N ILE A 103 -5.34 7.06 -10.21
CA ILE A 103 -4.95 7.28 -11.59
C ILE A 103 -5.77 6.35 -12.46
N SER A 104 -6.52 6.92 -13.38
CA SER A 104 -7.36 6.22 -14.33
C SER A 104 -6.83 6.36 -15.77
N ASN A 105 -7.45 5.62 -16.69
CA ASN A 105 -7.09 5.64 -18.12
C ASN A 105 -5.64 5.22 -18.41
N LEU A 106 -5.06 4.40 -17.55
CA LEU A 106 -3.81 3.75 -17.87
C LEU A 106 -4.03 2.74 -19.00
N PRO A 107 -3.02 2.48 -19.83
CA PRO A 107 -3.07 1.38 -20.80
C PRO A 107 -3.47 0.08 -20.11
N SER A 108 -4.34 -0.72 -20.74
CA SER A 108 -4.92 -1.93 -20.14
C SER A 108 -3.89 -3.00 -19.73
N ASN A 109 -2.72 -2.95 -20.35
CA ASN A 109 -1.57 -3.79 -19.96
C ASN A 109 -0.83 -3.28 -18.71
N LEU A 110 -1.20 -2.10 -18.20
CA LEU A 110 -0.67 -1.53 -16.99
C LEU A 110 -1.76 -1.58 -15.91
N LEU A 111 -1.58 -2.41 -14.89
CA LEU A 111 -2.38 -2.42 -13.65
C LEU A 111 -3.90 -2.50 -13.89
N GLY A 112 -4.33 -3.10 -15.00
CA GLY A 112 -5.75 -3.19 -15.32
C GLY A 112 -6.42 -1.84 -15.67
N GLY A 113 -5.62 -0.84 -16.04
CA GLY A 113 -6.11 0.48 -16.48
C GLY A 113 -6.29 1.51 -15.36
N THR A 114 -6.15 1.11 -14.09
CA THR A 114 -6.25 2.01 -12.93
C THR A 114 -5.17 1.72 -11.91
N PHE A 115 -4.77 2.74 -11.18
CA PHE A 115 -3.85 2.60 -10.05
C PHE A 115 -4.35 3.46 -8.88
N ASP A 116 -4.47 2.85 -7.73
CA ASP A 116 -4.84 3.48 -6.48
C ASP A 116 -3.65 3.50 -5.53
N GLY A 117 -3.31 4.65 -5.00
CA GLY A 117 -2.12 4.83 -4.18
C GLY A 117 -2.12 6.09 -3.34
N PHE A 118 -1.03 6.25 -2.59
CA PHE A 118 -0.76 7.44 -1.78
C PHE A 118 0.51 8.14 -2.29
N VAL A 119 0.51 9.46 -2.25
CA VAL A 119 1.69 10.28 -2.55
C VAL A 119 2.69 10.18 -1.40
N GLU A 120 3.87 9.61 -1.67
CA GLU A 120 4.95 9.50 -0.68
C GLU A 120 5.97 10.63 -0.76
N ASN A 121 6.13 11.21 -1.94
CA ASN A 121 7.03 12.33 -2.14
C ASN A 121 6.60 13.16 -3.34
N VAL A 122 6.92 14.45 -3.31
CA VAL A 122 6.68 15.40 -4.40
C VAL A 122 7.99 16.09 -4.71
N ALA A 123 8.44 16.02 -5.94
CA ALA A 123 9.61 16.74 -6.43
C ALA A 123 9.18 17.75 -7.51
N LEU A 124 9.53 19.00 -7.33
CA LEU A 124 9.33 20.07 -8.31
C LEU A 124 10.66 20.43 -8.96
N ARG A 125 10.70 20.45 -10.28
CA ARG A 125 11.83 20.90 -11.07
C ARG A 125 11.39 22.05 -11.97
N ALA A 126 11.94 23.24 -11.73
CA ALA A 126 11.70 24.41 -12.56
C ALA A 126 12.99 24.81 -13.30
N THR A 127 12.86 25.05 -14.58
CA THR A 127 13.91 25.57 -15.46
C THR A 127 13.33 26.73 -16.26
N PRO A 128 14.14 27.55 -16.94
CA PRO A 128 13.62 28.62 -17.80
C PRO A 128 12.71 28.12 -18.94
N SER A 129 12.80 26.82 -19.29
CA SER A 129 12.10 26.25 -20.45
C SER A 129 10.93 25.33 -20.06
N PHE A 130 10.85 24.87 -18.82
CA PHE A 130 9.79 23.97 -18.38
C PHE A 130 9.67 23.88 -16.85
N VAL A 131 8.50 23.49 -16.40
CA VAL A 131 8.22 23.17 -15.00
C VAL A 131 7.63 21.77 -14.93
N ASP A 132 8.31 20.87 -14.23
CA ASP A 132 7.88 19.48 -14.02
C ASP A 132 7.57 19.23 -12.54
N ILE A 133 6.48 18.54 -12.28
CA ILE A 133 6.19 17.95 -10.98
C ILE A 133 6.27 16.42 -11.07
N THR A 134 7.04 15.82 -10.19
CA THR A 134 7.16 14.34 -10.10
C THR A 134 6.56 13.87 -8.79
N LEU A 135 5.57 12.99 -8.90
CA LEU A 135 4.91 12.35 -7.77
C LEU A 135 5.46 10.94 -7.61
N TYR A 136 5.95 10.62 -6.43
CA TYR A 136 6.32 9.27 -6.03
C TYR A 136 5.13 8.66 -5.28
N ILE A 137 4.68 7.49 -5.73
CA ILE A 137 3.39 6.92 -5.31
C ILE A 137 3.60 5.49 -4.84
N THR A 138 2.97 5.15 -3.72
CA THR A 138 2.89 3.76 -3.23
C THR A 138 1.46 3.26 -3.33
N ALA A 139 1.29 2.02 -3.80
CA ALA A 139 -0.02 1.41 -3.94
C ALA A 139 -0.73 1.23 -2.60
N THR A 140 -2.03 1.57 -2.55
CA THR A 140 -2.90 1.33 -1.39
C THR A 140 -2.99 -0.14 -1.02
N GLU A 141 -2.80 -1.03 -1.98
CA GLU A 141 -2.80 -2.48 -1.75
C GLU A 141 -1.79 -2.96 -0.71
N PHE A 142 -0.74 -2.17 -0.42
CA PHE A 142 0.20 -2.47 0.66
C PHE A 142 -0.30 -2.02 2.04
N SER A 143 -1.39 -1.26 2.08
CA SER A 143 -2.04 -0.75 3.30
C SER A 143 -3.44 -1.29 3.53
N LEU A 144 -3.73 -2.52 3.09
CA LEU A 144 -5.05 -3.19 3.11
C LEU A 144 -5.79 -3.20 4.47
N SER A 145 -5.23 -2.63 5.50
CA SER A 145 -5.88 -2.51 6.81
C SER A 145 -6.16 -1.07 7.23
N THR A 146 -5.89 -0.11 6.36
CA THR A 146 -6.26 1.28 6.62
C THR A 146 -7.52 1.62 5.81
N THR A 147 -8.67 1.38 6.41
CA THR A 147 -9.90 2.01 5.94
C THR A 147 -9.82 3.49 6.30
N GLN A 148 -10.20 4.38 5.39
CA GLN A 148 -10.28 5.82 5.70
C GLN A 148 -11.25 6.04 6.84
N TRP A 149 -10.91 6.93 7.77
CA TRP A 149 -11.76 7.26 8.92
C TRP A 149 -13.15 7.75 8.52
N ASP A 150 -13.27 8.46 7.41
CA ASP A 150 -14.53 8.96 6.86
C ASP A 150 -15.44 7.87 6.32
N THR A 151 -14.91 6.69 5.97
CA THR A 151 -15.69 5.52 5.56
C THR A 151 -16.03 4.59 6.72
N ILE A 152 -15.27 4.63 7.82
CA ILE A 152 -15.50 3.78 9.00
C ILE A 152 -16.57 4.40 9.93
N ILE A 153 -16.58 5.71 10.03
CA ILE A 153 -17.45 6.41 10.97
C ILE A 153 -18.42 7.25 10.15
N PRO A 154 -19.74 6.93 10.14
CA PRO A 154 -20.72 7.87 9.66
C PRO A 154 -20.47 9.22 10.33
N SER A 155 -20.53 10.31 9.59
CA SER A 155 -20.28 11.68 10.09
C SER A 155 -21.13 12.06 11.30
N SER A 156 -22.13 11.24 11.65
CA SER A 156 -23.00 11.33 12.82
C SER A 156 -22.48 10.59 14.06
N LEU A 157 -21.41 9.79 13.96
CA LEU A 157 -20.90 9.04 15.12
C LEU A 157 -19.78 9.83 15.81
N ALA A 158 -20.09 10.36 16.96
CA ALA A 158 -19.04 10.93 17.86
C ALA A 158 -18.19 9.79 18.46
N TRP A 159 -16.96 10.09 18.87
CA TRP A 159 -16.07 9.15 19.58
C TRP A 159 -16.73 8.42 20.75
N THR A 160 -17.69 9.09 21.41
CA THR A 160 -18.49 8.53 22.51
C THR A 160 -19.45 7.42 22.07
N GLY A 161 -19.73 7.30 20.77
CA GLY A 161 -20.57 6.23 20.20
C GLY A 161 -19.80 5.04 19.66
N VAL A 162 -18.48 5.08 19.67
CA VAL A 162 -17.64 3.96 19.28
C VAL A 162 -17.69 2.90 20.39
N ASN A 163 -18.08 1.67 20.03
CA ASN A 163 -18.12 0.57 21.00
C ASN A 163 -16.73 0.39 21.64
N GLY A 164 -16.64 0.44 22.97
CA GLY A 164 -15.39 0.30 23.72
C GLY A 164 -14.68 -1.05 23.57
N THR A 165 -15.30 -2.01 22.84
CA THR A 165 -14.66 -3.26 22.45
C THR A 165 -13.98 -3.18 21.08
N LEU A 166 -14.05 -2.04 20.39
CA LEU A 166 -13.36 -1.81 19.13
C LEU A 166 -11.88 -1.57 19.41
N ILE A 167 -11.09 -2.59 19.25
CA ILE A 167 -9.63 -2.48 19.25
C ILE A 167 -9.15 -2.21 17.81
N TRP A 168 -8.07 -1.46 17.67
CA TRP A 168 -7.48 -1.09 16.38
C TRP A 168 -7.25 -2.27 15.43
N ASN A 169 -7.04 -3.47 15.96
CA ASN A 169 -6.89 -4.70 15.18
C ASN A 169 -8.18 -5.19 14.52
N ASN A 170 -9.34 -4.79 15.03
CA ASN A 170 -10.65 -5.26 14.55
C ASN A 170 -11.38 -4.17 13.75
N ALA A 171 -10.78 -3.00 13.56
CA ALA A 171 -11.32 -1.92 12.74
C ALA A 171 -11.18 -2.22 11.22
N THR A 172 -11.44 -3.45 10.82
CA THR A 172 -11.55 -3.86 9.43
C THR A 172 -12.99 -3.67 8.98
N GLY A 173 -13.37 -2.46 8.60
CA GLY A 173 -14.45 -2.19 7.65
C GLY A 173 -15.85 -2.74 7.89
N ALA A 174 -16.17 -3.31 9.05
CA ALA A 174 -17.47 -3.87 9.37
C ALA A 174 -18.06 -3.21 10.62
N LEU A 175 -18.31 -1.92 10.54
CA LEU A 175 -19.32 -1.29 11.36
C LEU A 175 -20.62 -1.30 10.55
N THR A 176 -21.34 -2.42 10.58
CA THR A 176 -22.75 -2.48 10.17
C THR A 176 -23.61 -1.99 11.30
#